data_c8fe66df77241d5e6061f0f5da839965
#
_entry.id   c8fe66df77241d5e6061f0f5da839965
#
_cell.length_a   1.000
_cell.length_b   1.000
_cell.length_c   1.000
_cell.angle_alpha   90.00
_cell.angle_beta   90.00
_cell.angle_gamma   90.00
#
_symmetry.space_group_name_H-M   'P 1'
#
loop_
_entity.id
_entity.type
_entity.pdbx_description
1 polymer ?
#
loop_
_entity_poly.entity_id
_entity_poly.type
_entity_poly.pdbx_seq_one_letter_code
_entity_poly.pdbx_strand_id
1 'polypeptide(L)'
;MYLRFEIKNKNILKIISDLDLSDPKLVKNNGIISWIQEKGQDERNETKYQDKWFDNYFKIETIKFAKDKEEADFCSMSASEYIMAQLKYLDEESIRQNEYINQKYHYKINEINYKYLIEEAAKDLAEMDNGINSMFTEKRKEDLKKTFQLFKLNTKSLNVLIDEFARYIKQRGRQIIENAEIVKDPKKFIPKMINLKKEMNDLVSECFENHNLFRDSIQNSFSYILKRDLYARKLSEYIDFYMRSGFNGKTEEQINNILDTIIDLFKCINNKLVFHIDFKQRMSDRLIKEESLSINYEKAFISMLQKELGFAYVSDFTEMLKDLEKNEKYIDSYKKSASKGNPNGIKFIVKVISNGPWVINIKDFQNMTLPKYLSSCVEDFESFYLNNQSEHKLIWCLGLSRIEFQMLYLKNKNICISTLPQLLILLQLEKYESLTIGKISELIGCSVNTVLTHVHGLVFNTSYNPQLKPEGGIILGTFNAITQEFKDDDNIKINRNIIIENEKINTLSFPNKKKDSKDKELEDITKKFQDNIIQATLTRIMKSRIGQNTTHDWLVYEVTKTIVLFRPLPLQVEESIEKLIEKDIIKKSNSNENSVCYEYIP
;
A
#
# COMPACT_ATOMS: atom_id res chain seq x y z
N MET A 1 10.09 -53.06 8.87
CA MET A 1 8.66 -53.09 8.53
C MET A 1 8.32 -54.40 7.82
N TYR A 2 8.93 -54.77 6.68
CA TYR A 2 8.61 -56.01 5.97
C TYR A 2 8.83 -57.26 6.84
N LEU A 3 9.93 -57.36 7.58
CA LEU A 3 10.15 -58.43 8.57
C LEU A 3 9.30 -58.32 9.83
N ARG A 4 8.89 -57.14 10.27
CA ARG A 4 7.96 -56.95 11.40
C ARG A 4 6.51 -57.19 10.98
N PHE A 5 6.15 -56.97 9.72
CA PHE A 5 4.84 -57.29 9.14
C PHE A 5 4.64 -58.81 9.10
N GLU A 6 5.66 -59.57 8.72
CA GLU A 6 5.61 -61.05 8.74
C GLU A 6 5.30 -61.61 10.13
N ILE A 7 5.72 -60.95 11.20
CA ILE A 7 5.55 -61.46 12.57
C ILE A 7 4.20 -61.09 13.19
N LYS A 8 3.55 -59.98 12.74
CA LYS A 8 2.31 -59.48 13.38
C LYS A 8 1.02 -59.64 12.58
N ASN A 9 1.09 -59.89 11.30
CA ASN A 9 -0.11 -59.93 10.48
C ASN A 9 -0.45 -61.35 10.00
N LYS A 10 -1.46 -62.00 10.61
CA LYS A 10 -1.95 -63.34 10.24
C LYS A 10 -2.38 -63.44 8.77
N ASN A 11 -2.72 -62.33 8.10
CA ASN A 11 -3.13 -62.31 6.69
C ASN A 11 -1.94 -62.47 5.74
N ILE A 12 -0.74 -61.94 6.10
CA ILE A 12 0.46 -62.18 5.31
C ILE A 12 0.88 -63.67 5.40
N LEU A 13 0.73 -64.26 6.59
CA LEU A 13 0.94 -65.72 6.76
C LEU A 13 -0.03 -66.54 5.91
N LYS A 14 -1.25 -66.05 5.69
CA LYS A 14 -2.24 -66.67 4.81
C LYS A 14 -1.87 -66.54 3.34
N ILE A 15 -1.36 -65.38 2.91
CA ILE A 15 -0.81 -65.15 1.56
C ILE A 15 0.43 -66.01 1.33
N ILE A 16 1.25 -66.22 2.35
CA ILE A 16 2.42 -67.11 2.34
C ILE A 16 1.98 -68.59 2.29
N SER A 17 0.87 -68.96 2.94
CA SER A 17 0.32 -70.32 2.88
C SER A 17 -0.32 -70.69 1.55
N ASP A 18 -0.80 -69.71 0.79
CA ASP A 18 -1.33 -69.88 -0.55
C ASP A 18 -0.25 -69.90 -1.67
N LEU A 19 0.99 -69.56 -1.31
CA LEU A 19 2.20 -69.75 -2.11
C LEU A 19 2.75 -71.13 -1.72
N ASP A 20 2.96 -72.01 -2.68
CA ASP A 20 3.45 -73.37 -2.47
C ASP A 20 4.76 -73.40 -1.69
N LEU A 21 4.67 -73.57 -0.37
CA LEU A 21 5.76 -73.53 0.63
C LEU A 21 6.61 -74.79 0.65
N SER A 22 6.46 -75.67 -0.32
CA SER A 22 7.29 -76.87 -0.47
C SER A 22 8.70 -76.58 -0.96
N ASP A 23 9.07 -75.33 -1.27
CA ASP A 23 10.41 -74.93 -1.72
C ASP A 23 11.29 -74.49 -0.53
N PRO A 24 12.30 -75.29 -0.14
CA PRO A 24 13.18 -74.99 1.01
C PRO A 24 14.04 -73.71 0.89
N LYS A 25 14.07 -73.09 -0.27
CA LYS A 25 14.80 -71.80 -0.51
C LYS A 25 14.07 -70.58 0.02
N LEU A 26 12.76 -70.65 0.23
CA LEU A 26 11.94 -69.60 0.79
C LEU A 26 12.25 -69.27 2.25
N VAL A 27 12.82 -70.24 2.99
CA VAL A 27 13.03 -70.10 4.43
C VAL A 27 14.43 -69.60 4.78
N LYS A 28 15.40 -69.66 3.86
CA LYS A 28 16.81 -69.43 4.20
C LYS A 28 17.45 -68.12 3.74
N ASN A 29 16.92 -67.43 2.73
CA ASN A 29 17.54 -66.18 2.24
C ASN A 29 16.50 -65.14 1.86
N ASN A 30 16.40 -64.10 2.63
CA ASN A 30 15.84 -62.78 2.34
C ASN A 30 14.58 -62.71 1.51
N GLY A 31 13.57 -63.42 1.92
CA GLY A 31 12.25 -62.98 1.67
C GLY A 31 11.62 -63.28 0.31
N ILE A 32 10.33 -63.18 0.31
CA ILE A 32 9.40 -63.33 -0.79
C ILE A 32 9.82 -62.55 -2.07
N ILE A 33 10.56 -61.47 -1.93
CA ILE A 33 10.99 -60.62 -3.05
C ILE A 33 12.11 -61.27 -3.87
N SER A 34 13.08 -61.91 -3.26
CA SER A 34 14.12 -62.65 -4.00
C SER A 34 13.56 -63.88 -4.68
N TRP A 35 12.56 -64.53 -4.06
CA TRP A 35 11.89 -65.68 -4.65
C TRP A 35 11.06 -65.27 -5.89
N ILE A 36 10.36 -64.12 -5.87
CA ILE A 36 9.66 -63.58 -7.05
C ILE A 36 10.68 -63.22 -8.15
N GLN A 37 11.86 -62.75 -7.81
CA GLN A 37 12.93 -62.47 -8.74
C GLN A 37 13.57 -63.73 -9.33
N GLU A 38 13.74 -64.82 -8.57
CA GLU A 38 14.32 -66.08 -9.02
C GLU A 38 13.39 -66.96 -9.93
N LYS A 39 12.07 -66.96 -9.66
CA LYS A 39 11.11 -67.71 -10.51
C LYS A 39 10.67 -66.99 -11.78
N GLY A 40 11.10 -65.76 -11.98
CA GLY A 40 10.68 -64.92 -13.10
C GLY A 40 11.67 -64.83 -14.25
N GLN A 41 12.53 -65.82 -14.51
CA GLN A 41 13.50 -65.79 -15.63
C GLN A 41 12.88 -65.79 -17.05
N ASP A 42 11.57 -65.63 -17.16
CA ASP A 42 10.88 -65.32 -18.41
C ASP A 42 10.59 -63.81 -18.42
N GLU A 43 11.52 -62.99 -18.95
CA GLU A 43 11.54 -61.50 -18.87
C GLU A 43 10.22 -60.81 -19.26
N ARG A 44 9.33 -61.45 -19.99
CA ARG A 44 8.02 -60.91 -20.39
C ARG A 44 6.93 -61.13 -19.37
N ASN A 45 7.01 -62.09 -18.47
CA ASN A 45 6.00 -62.39 -17.46
C ASN A 45 6.35 -61.81 -16.09
N GLU A 46 7.62 -61.62 -15.81
CA GLU A 46 8.13 -61.16 -14.53
C GLU A 46 7.57 -59.79 -14.10
N THR A 47 7.59 -58.80 -14.98
CA THR A 47 7.05 -57.45 -14.73
C THR A 47 5.53 -57.51 -14.48
N LYS A 48 4.82 -58.34 -15.19
CA LYS A 48 3.36 -58.48 -15.07
C LYS A 48 2.91 -59.15 -13.76
N TYR A 49 3.68 -60.12 -13.23
CA TYR A 49 3.44 -60.71 -11.92
C TYR A 49 3.80 -59.79 -10.77
N GLN A 50 4.91 -59.06 -10.86
CA GLN A 50 5.32 -58.05 -9.86
C GLN A 50 4.30 -56.92 -9.78
N ASP A 51 3.82 -56.38 -10.92
CA ASP A 51 2.82 -55.33 -10.95
C ASP A 51 1.48 -55.80 -10.37
N LYS A 52 1.06 -57.03 -10.70
CA LYS A 52 -0.19 -57.63 -10.18
C LYS A 52 -0.11 -57.90 -8.68
N TRP A 53 1.05 -58.37 -8.18
CA TRP A 53 1.28 -58.55 -6.74
C TRP A 53 1.29 -57.20 -6.02
N PHE A 54 1.99 -56.19 -6.56
CA PHE A 54 2.03 -54.86 -5.98
C PHE A 54 0.63 -54.25 -5.90
N ASP A 55 -0.13 -54.25 -6.99
CA ASP A 55 -1.44 -53.60 -7.03
C ASP A 55 -2.52 -54.32 -6.21
N ASN A 56 -2.52 -55.63 -6.16
CA ASN A 56 -3.58 -56.42 -5.50
C ASN A 56 -3.33 -56.65 -4.01
N TYR A 57 -2.10 -56.74 -3.56
CA TYR A 57 -1.76 -57.09 -2.19
C TYR A 57 -0.94 -56.02 -1.47
N PHE A 58 0.24 -55.70 -1.99
CA PHE A 58 1.17 -54.81 -1.30
C PHE A 58 0.59 -53.39 -1.11
N LYS A 59 -0.03 -52.86 -2.15
CA LYS A 59 -0.67 -51.55 -2.10
C LYS A 59 -1.80 -51.50 -1.06
N ILE A 60 -2.66 -52.54 -1.01
CA ILE A 60 -3.79 -52.58 -0.08
C ILE A 60 -3.29 -52.66 1.37
N GLU A 61 -2.29 -53.50 1.65
CA GLU A 61 -1.72 -53.62 3.00
C GLU A 61 -0.93 -52.37 3.42
N THR A 62 -0.27 -51.73 2.46
CA THR A 62 0.40 -50.44 2.73
C THR A 62 -0.61 -49.34 3.10
N ILE A 63 -1.74 -49.27 2.37
CA ILE A 63 -2.81 -48.30 2.70
C ILE A 63 -3.39 -48.59 4.07
N LYS A 64 -3.69 -49.85 4.37
CA LYS A 64 -4.24 -50.26 5.67
C LYS A 64 -3.27 -49.90 6.81
N PHE A 65 -2.00 -50.27 6.64
CA PHE A 65 -0.97 -49.93 7.64
C PHE A 65 -0.80 -48.41 7.83
N ALA A 66 -0.80 -47.63 6.75
CA ALA A 66 -0.68 -46.18 6.84
C ALA A 66 -1.84 -45.56 7.61
N LYS A 67 -3.07 -46.05 7.40
CA LYS A 67 -4.27 -45.62 8.13
C LYS A 67 -4.23 -46.01 9.60
N ASP A 68 -3.96 -47.31 9.90
CA ASP A 68 -3.88 -47.79 11.28
C ASP A 68 -2.79 -47.06 12.06
N LYS A 69 -1.68 -46.74 11.41
CA LYS A 69 -0.57 -45.95 11.99
C LYS A 69 -0.98 -44.50 12.22
N GLU A 70 -1.60 -43.86 11.26
CA GLU A 70 -2.06 -42.47 11.37
C GLU A 70 -3.03 -42.34 12.55
N GLU A 71 -4.07 -43.21 12.62
CA GLU A 71 -5.06 -43.20 13.69
C GLU A 71 -4.43 -43.43 15.07
N ALA A 72 -3.49 -44.39 15.20
CA ALA A 72 -2.81 -44.71 16.45
C ALA A 72 -1.90 -43.57 16.91
N ASP A 73 -1.10 -43.00 16.03
CA ASP A 73 -0.18 -41.92 16.32
C ASP A 73 -0.95 -40.61 16.64
N PHE A 74 -2.03 -40.33 15.89
CA PHE A 74 -2.87 -39.14 16.07
C PHE A 74 -3.58 -39.13 17.43
N CYS A 75 -4.12 -40.28 17.87
CA CYS A 75 -4.80 -40.38 19.16
C CYS A 75 -3.87 -40.31 20.38
N SER A 76 -2.57 -40.58 20.21
CA SER A 76 -1.64 -40.73 21.32
C SER A 76 -0.58 -39.63 21.46
N MET A 77 -0.41 -38.79 20.44
CA MET A 77 0.68 -37.82 20.33
C MET A 77 0.18 -36.38 20.20
N SER A 78 0.96 -35.43 20.68
CA SER A 78 0.76 -34.02 20.34
C SER A 78 1.16 -33.75 18.88
N ALA A 79 0.71 -32.62 18.32
CA ALA A 79 1.00 -32.27 16.93
C ALA A 79 2.52 -32.25 16.62
N SER A 80 3.35 -31.72 17.51
CA SER A 80 4.82 -31.70 17.34
C SER A 80 5.42 -33.12 17.38
N GLU A 81 4.95 -33.98 18.29
CA GLU A 81 5.38 -35.37 18.38
C GLU A 81 4.98 -36.18 17.17
N TYR A 82 3.74 -35.98 16.68
CA TYR A 82 3.26 -36.61 15.47
C TYR A 82 4.12 -36.25 14.26
N ILE A 83 4.37 -34.96 14.04
CA ILE A 83 5.20 -34.48 12.93
C ILE A 83 6.61 -35.10 12.97
N MET A 84 7.22 -35.15 14.16
CA MET A 84 8.55 -35.77 14.34
C MET A 84 8.51 -37.27 14.07
N ALA A 85 7.47 -37.97 14.55
CA ALA A 85 7.32 -39.41 14.36
C ALA A 85 7.13 -39.75 12.86
N GLN A 86 6.36 -38.93 12.13
CA GLN A 86 6.16 -39.15 10.69
C GLN A 86 7.43 -38.84 9.88
N LEU A 87 8.16 -37.79 10.19
CA LEU A 87 9.46 -37.51 9.52
C LEU A 87 10.43 -38.68 9.72
N LYS A 88 10.58 -39.15 10.95
CA LYS A 88 11.46 -40.29 11.27
C LYS A 88 10.99 -41.57 10.54
N TYR A 89 9.67 -41.80 10.51
CA TYR A 89 9.12 -42.97 9.82
C TYR A 89 9.41 -42.92 8.32
N LEU A 90 9.23 -41.77 7.67
CA LEU A 90 9.48 -41.60 6.24
C LEU A 90 10.96 -41.75 5.88
N ASP A 91 11.86 -41.27 6.73
CA ASP A 91 13.32 -41.48 6.56
C ASP A 91 13.67 -42.97 6.64
N GLU A 92 13.18 -43.67 7.67
CA GLU A 92 13.36 -45.11 7.81
C GLU A 92 12.71 -45.90 6.65
N GLU A 93 11.55 -45.46 6.16
CA GLU A 93 10.87 -46.08 5.03
C GLU A 93 11.63 -45.89 3.73
N SER A 94 12.23 -44.75 3.51
CA SER A 94 13.11 -44.48 2.36
C SER A 94 14.30 -45.44 2.33
N ILE A 95 14.90 -45.71 3.49
CA ILE A 95 15.99 -46.70 3.59
C ILE A 95 15.46 -48.11 3.25
N ARG A 96 14.31 -48.52 3.83
CA ARG A 96 13.70 -49.81 3.57
C ARG A 96 13.33 -50.02 2.09
N GLN A 97 12.81 -48.95 1.43
CA GLN A 97 12.46 -49.01 0.02
C GLN A 97 13.72 -49.23 -0.84
N ASN A 98 14.80 -48.55 -0.54
CA ASN A 98 16.06 -48.67 -1.28
C ASN A 98 16.70 -50.06 -1.13
N GLU A 99 16.54 -50.71 0.03
CA GLU A 99 17.13 -52.05 0.29
C GLU A 99 16.27 -53.19 -0.24
N TYR A 100 14.93 -53.07 -0.19
CA TYR A 100 14.02 -54.21 -0.39
C TYR A 100 13.03 -54.10 -1.55
N ILE A 101 12.86 -52.92 -2.17
CA ILE A 101 11.83 -52.70 -3.18
C ILE A 101 12.42 -52.17 -4.48
N ASN A 102 11.85 -52.68 -5.59
CA ASN A 102 12.24 -52.16 -6.92
C ASN A 102 11.89 -50.67 -7.05
N GLN A 103 12.83 -49.89 -7.56
CA GLN A 103 12.76 -48.43 -7.67
C GLN A 103 11.47 -47.94 -8.39
N LYS A 104 10.91 -48.72 -9.34
CA LYS A 104 9.66 -48.37 -10.05
C LYS A 104 8.43 -48.22 -9.12
N TYR A 105 8.46 -48.83 -7.91
CA TYR A 105 7.34 -48.76 -6.95
C TYR A 105 7.52 -47.70 -5.89
N HIS A 106 8.73 -47.15 -5.71
CA HIS A 106 9.01 -46.15 -4.68
C HIS A 106 8.05 -44.95 -4.75
N TYR A 107 7.76 -44.45 -5.96
CA TYR A 107 6.80 -43.35 -6.16
C TYR A 107 5.43 -43.70 -5.63
N LYS A 108 4.90 -44.88 -5.99
CA LYS A 108 3.54 -45.33 -5.59
C LYS A 108 3.44 -45.49 -4.07
N ILE A 109 4.48 -46.00 -3.41
CA ILE A 109 4.49 -46.15 -1.94
C ILE A 109 4.53 -44.81 -1.26
N ASN A 110 5.40 -43.92 -1.74
CA ASN A 110 5.52 -42.56 -1.19
C ASN A 110 4.20 -41.80 -1.38
N GLU A 111 3.52 -41.91 -2.52
CA GLU A 111 2.22 -41.30 -2.75
C GLU A 111 1.18 -41.78 -1.73
N ILE A 112 1.16 -43.09 -1.41
CA ILE A 112 0.26 -43.66 -0.37
C ILE A 112 0.61 -43.07 1.00
N ASN A 113 1.89 -43.13 1.39
CA ASN A 113 2.34 -42.60 2.69
C ASN A 113 2.03 -41.11 2.82
N TYR A 114 2.33 -40.31 1.79
CA TYR A 114 2.05 -38.87 1.80
C TYR A 114 0.56 -38.56 1.89
N LYS A 115 -0.26 -39.35 1.22
CA LYS A 115 -1.73 -39.19 1.29
C LYS A 115 -2.27 -39.50 2.68
N TYR A 116 -1.97 -40.64 3.25
CA TYR A 116 -2.59 -41.10 4.50
C TYR A 116 -1.91 -40.52 5.77
N LEU A 117 -0.58 -40.38 5.78
CA LEU A 117 0.16 -39.89 6.95
C LEU A 117 0.33 -38.37 6.99
N ILE A 118 0.15 -37.68 5.85
CA ILE A 118 0.37 -36.24 5.80
C ILE A 118 -0.90 -35.51 5.37
N GLU A 119 -1.53 -35.89 4.22
CA GLU A 119 -2.65 -35.15 3.66
C GLU A 119 -3.91 -35.28 4.52
N GLU A 120 -4.28 -36.50 4.94
CA GLU A 120 -5.48 -36.73 5.74
C GLU A 120 -5.33 -36.11 7.14
N ALA A 121 -4.17 -36.20 7.76
CA ALA A 121 -3.89 -35.62 9.08
C ALA A 121 -3.68 -34.07 9.07
N ALA A 122 -3.40 -33.46 7.90
CA ALA A 122 -2.97 -32.06 7.86
C ALA A 122 -3.98 -31.06 8.43
N LYS A 123 -5.28 -31.26 8.16
CA LYS A 123 -6.34 -30.39 8.66
C LYS A 123 -6.55 -30.52 10.15
N ASP A 124 -6.54 -31.76 10.63
CA ASP A 124 -6.74 -32.06 12.04
C ASP A 124 -5.56 -31.55 12.88
N LEU A 125 -4.33 -31.67 12.36
CA LEU A 125 -3.13 -31.08 12.96
C LEU A 125 -3.20 -29.54 13.01
N ALA A 126 -3.90 -28.90 12.07
CA ALA A 126 -4.11 -27.46 12.10
C ALA A 126 -5.12 -27.03 13.16
N GLU A 127 -6.14 -27.85 13.42
CA GLU A 127 -7.25 -27.58 14.33
C GLU A 127 -6.99 -28.01 15.78
N MET A 128 -5.96 -28.83 16.04
CA MET A 128 -5.55 -29.21 17.40
C MET A 128 -5.21 -27.99 18.29
N ASP A 129 -5.54 -28.04 19.57
CA ASP A 129 -5.21 -26.98 20.55
C ASP A 129 -3.71 -26.65 20.57
N ASN A 130 -2.83 -27.66 20.48
CA ASN A 130 -1.37 -27.52 20.37
C ASN A 130 -0.87 -27.66 18.92
N GLY A 131 -1.74 -27.43 17.95
CA GLY A 131 -1.51 -27.62 16.52
C GLY A 131 -0.74 -26.44 15.87
N ILE A 132 -0.82 -26.39 14.55
CA ILE A 132 -0.06 -25.43 13.73
C ILE A 132 -0.34 -23.97 14.13
N ASN A 133 -1.59 -23.64 14.47
CA ASN A 133 -1.95 -22.29 14.89
C ASN A 133 -1.24 -21.87 16.19
N SER A 134 -1.14 -22.77 17.17
CA SER A 134 -0.40 -22.48 18.41
C SER A 134 1.09 -22.35 18.16
N MET A 135 1.68 -23.15 17.25
CA MET A 135 3.08 -23.03 16.86
C MET A 135 3.42 -21.64 16.31
N PHE A 136 2.51 -21.03 15.52
CA PHE A 136 2.66 -19.64 15.06
C PHE A 136 2.54 -18.63 16.21
N THR A 137 1.56 -18.81 17.08
CA THR A 137 1.25 -17.86 18.16
C THR A 137 2.37 -17.86 19.22
N GLU A 138 2.89 -19.03 19.57
CA GLU A 138 3.97 -19.21 20.54
C GLU A 138 5.37 -19.07 19.92
N LYS A 139 5.44 -18.86 18.60
CA LYS A 139 6.69 -18.69 17.83
C LYS A 139 7.64 -19.89 17.96
N ARG A 140 7.10 -21.11 17.93
CA ARG A 140 7.87 -22.35 17.98
C ARG A 140 8.54 -22.64 16.63
N LYS A 141 9.65 -21.97 16.34
CA LYS A 141 10.33 -21.99 15.03
C LYS A 141 10.80 -23.38 14.61
N GLU A 142 11.32 -24.18 15.53
CA GLU A 142 11.80 -25.54 15.24
C GLU A 142 10.65 -26.48 14.83
N ASP A 143 9.50 -26.37 15.50
CA ASP A 143 8.32 -27.16 15.14
C ASP A 143 7.76 -26.74 13.79
N LEU A 144 7.69 -25.43 13.51
CA LEU A 144 7.27 -24.90 12.21
C LEU A 144 8.21 -25.37 11.08
N LYS A 145 9.51 -25.41 11.32
CA LYS A 145 10.49 -25.89 10.35
C LYS A 145 10.28 -27.38 10.04
N LYS A 146 10.05 -28.20 11.07
CA LYS A 146 9.74 -29.62 10.89
C LYS A 146 8.39 -29.85 10.20
N THR A 147 7.37 -29.06 10.56
CA THR A 147 6.07 -29.07 9.88
C THR A 147 6.22 -28.77 8.40
N PHE A 148 7.02 -27.76 8.06
CA PHE A 148 7.29 -27.44 6.66
C PHE A 148 8.04 -28.56 5.94
N GLN A 149 9.04 -29.19 6.59
CA GLN A 149 9.78 -30.33 6.02
C GLN A 149 8.86 -31.51 5.71
N LEU A 150 7.87 -31.78 6.57
CA LEU A 150 6.88 -32.84 6.34
C LEU A 150 5.88 -32.45 5.26
N PHE A 151 5.30 -31.24 5.35
CA PHE A 151 4.19 -30.83 4.48
C PHE A 151 4.65 -30.49 3.05
N LYS A 152 5.91 -30.11 2.84
CA LYS A 152 6.43 -29.87 1.47
C LYS A 152 6.47 -31.14 0.60
N LEU A 153 6.36 -32.31 1.20
CA LEU A 153 6.28 -33.59 0.47
C LEU A 153 4.94 -33.78 -0.25
N ASN A 154 3.88 -33.09 0.19
CA ASN A 154 2.56 -33.15 -0.43
C ASN A 154 1.99 -31.74 -0.64
N THR A 155 1.59 -31.41 -1.86
CA THR A 155 1.12 -30.07 -2.23
C THR A 155 -0.17 -29.65 -1.50
N LYS A 156 -1.08 -30.58 -1.19
CA LYS A 156 -2.32 -30.27 -0.49
C LYS A 156 -2.05 -29.92 0.97
N SER A 157 -1.17 -30.66 1.64
CA SER A 157 -0.77 -30.39 3.02
C SER A 157 0.00 -29.07 3.11
N LEU A 158 0.88 -28.79 2.15
CA LEU A 158 1.58 -27.52 2.06
C LEU A 158 0.60 -26.34 1.97
N ASN A 159 -0.48 -26.48 1.19
CA ASN A 159 -1.51 -25.46 1.11
C ASN A 159 -2.22 -25.23 2.45
N VAL A 160 -2.47 -26.28 3.24
CA VAL A 160 -3.02 -26.13 4.61
C VAL A 160 -2.09 -25.29 5.48
N LEU A 161 -0.78 -25.53 5.45
CA LEU A 161 0.19 -24.73 6.20
C LEU A 161 0.24 -23.27 5.74
N ILE A 162 0.12 -23.03 4.44
CA ILE A 162 0.07 -21.69 3.85
C ILE A 162 -1.22 -20.96 4.28
N ASP A 163 -2.34 -21.65 4.32
CA ASP A 163 -3.63 -21.09 4.74
C ASP A 163 -3.61 -20.71 6.23
N GLU A 164 -3.04 -21.57 7.09
CA GLU A 164 -2.84 -21.26 8.52
C GLU A 164 -1.90 -20.07 8.71
N PHE A 165 -0.81 -20.01 7.96
CA PHE A 165 0.09 -18.85 7.98
C PHE A 165 -0.63 -17.57 7.55
N ALA A 166 -1.44 -17.62 6.49
CA ALA A 166 -2.26 -16.49 6.05
C ALA A 166 -3.27 -16.06 7.12
N ARG A 167 -3.89 -17.03 7.80
CA ARG A 167 -4.83 -16.80 8.91
C ARG A 167 -4.13 -16.07 10.06
N TYR A 168 -2.96 -16.55 10.47
CA TYR A 168 -2.15 -15.93 11.51
C TYR A 168 -1.77 -14.48 11.17
N ILE A 169 -1.29 -14.21 9.95
CA ILE A 169 -0.97 -12.84 9.50
C ILE A 169 -2.21 -11.93 9.59
N LYS A 170 -3.35 -12.40 9.07
CA LYS A 170 -4.61 -11.63 9.10
C LYS A 170 -5.07 -11.34 10.53
N GLN A 171 -4.94 -12.31 11.43
CA GLN A 171 -5.29 -12.13 12.85
C GLN A 171 -4.39 -11.08 13.52
N ARG A 172 -3.07 -11.17 13.35
CA ARG A 172 -2.12 -10.19 13.89
C ARG A 172 -2.35 -8.79 13.31
N GLY A 173 -2.64 -8.71 12.01
CA GLY A 173 -2.97 -7.44 11.36
C GLY A 173 -4.27 -6.83 11.87
N ARG A 174 -5.31 -7.64 12.10
CA ARG A 174 -6.58 -7.18 12.69
C ARG A 174 -6.38 -6.58 14.08
N GLN A 175 -5.60 -7.21 14.95
CA GLN A 175 -5.29 -6.68 16.29
C GLN A 175 -4.68 -5.27 16.24
N ILE A 176 -3.86 -4.97 15.23
CA ILE A 176 -3.29 -3.62 15.04
C ILE A 176 -4.36 -2.64 14.57
N ILE A 177 -5.24 -3.06 13.66
CA ILE A 177 -6.27 -2.21 13.04
C ILE A 177 -7.42 -1.90 14.01
N GLU A 178 -7.79 -2.83 14.87
CA GLU A 178 -8.87 -2.66 15.84
C GLU A 178 -8.54 -1.61 16.91
N ASN A 179 -7.26 -1.32 17.11
CA ASN A 179 -6.85 -0.25 17.99
C ASN A 179 -6.94 1.12 17.29
N ALA A 180 -8.07 1.81 17.50
CA ALA A 180 -8.34 3.10 16.86
C ALA A 180 -7.30 4.19 17.16
N GLU A 181 -6.69 4.20 18.35
CA GLU A 181 -5.65 5.16 18.73
C GLU A 181 -4.37 4.96 17.91
N ILE A 182 -4.04 3.70 17.62
CA ILE A 182 -2.87 3.37 16.77
C ILE A 182 -3.13 3.80 15.34
N VAL A 183 -4.30 3.46 14.78
CA VAL A 183 -4.65 3.77 13.39
C VAL A 183 -4.77 5.28 13.15
N LYS A 184 -5.21 6.05 14.16
CA LYS A 184 -5.35 7.50 14.05
C LYS A 184 -4.00 8.18 13.80
N ASP A 185 -2.90 7.69 14.39
CA ASP A 185 -1.56 8.24 14.25
C ASP A 185 -0.71 7.45 13.24
N PRO A 186 -0.39 8.02 12.05
CA PRO A 186 0.44 7.34 11.05
C PRO A 186 1.82 6.92 11.58
N LYS A 187 2.39 7.72 12.50
CA LYS A 187 3.72 7.46 13.10
C LYS A 187 3.73 6.25 14.03
N LYS A 188 2.56 5.83 14.51
CA LYS A 188 2.40 4.60 15.30
C LYS A 188 1.93 3.43 14.45
N PHE A 189 1.02 3.68 13.51
CA PHE A 189 0.39 2.66 12.70
C PHE A 189 1.35 2.03 11.68
N ILE A 190 1.98 2.87 10.83
CA ILE A 190 2.81 2.38 9.73
C ILE A 190 4.04 1.59 10.23
N PRO A 191 4.80 2.04 11.26
CA PRO A 191 5.90 1.24 11.80
C PRO A 191 5.46 -0.12 12.35
N LYS A 192 4.28 -0.22 12.97
CA LYS A 192 3.77 -1.51 13.45
C LYS A 192 3.46 -2.47 12.30
N MET A 193 2.90 -1.95 11.19
CA MET A 193 2.64 -2.75 10.00
C MET A 193 3.96 -3.18 9.31
N ILE A 194 4.94 -2.30 9.21
CA ILE A 194 6.29 -2.62 8.69
C ILE A 194 6.95 -3.69 9.56
N ASN A 195 6.93 -3.55 10.88
CA ASN A 195 7.51 -4.52 11.80
C ASN A 195 6.83 -5.88 11.70
N LEU A 196 5.49 -5.92 11.61
CA LEU A 196 4.75 -7.16 11.39
C LEU A 196 5.17 -7.82 10.07
N LYS A 197 5.29 -7.05 8.98
CA LYS A 197 5.72 -7.60 7.69
C LYS A 197 7.14 -8.15 7.74
N LYS A 198 8.05 -7.43 8.40
CA LYS A 198 9.42 -7.88 8.62
C LYS A 198 9.45 -9.19 9.42
N GLU A 199 8.71 -9.26 10.53
CA GLU A 199 8.59 -10.46 11.36
C GLU A 199 8.12 -11.68 10.54
N MET A 200 7.15 -11.49 9.62
CA MET A 200 6.67 -12.56 8.74
C MET A 200 7.70 -12.96 7.69
N ASN A 201 8.42 -12.02 7.11
CA ASN A 201 9.51 -12.31 6.17
C ASN A 201 10.66 -13.06 6.86
N ASP A 202 11.04 -12.66 8.08
CA ASP A 202 12.06 -13.34 8.87
C ASP A 202 11.63 -14.79 9.17
N LEU A 203 10.36 -15.01 9.51
CA LEU A 203 9.82 -16.35 9.74
C LEU A 203 9.88 -17.22 8.47
N VAL A 204 9.57 -16.67 7.31
CA VAL A 204 9.66 -17.39 6.02
C VAL A 204 11.11 -17.74 5.69
N SER A 205 12.06 -16.86 5.97
CA SER A 205 13.48 -17.14 5.71
C SER A 205 14.04 -18.21 6.65
N GLU A 206 13.63 -18.20 7.92
CA GLU A 206 14.16 -19.09 8.94
C GLU A 206 13.50 -20.47 8.94
N CYS A 207 12.17 -20.54 8.71
CA CYS A 207 11.39 -21.77 8.88
C CYS A 207 10.96 -22.41 7.56
N PHE A 208 10.76 -21.62 6.47
CA PHE A 208 10.15 -22.10 5.22
C PHE A 208 11.08 -22.00 4.00
N GLU A 209 12.39 -22.02 4.20
CA GLU A 209 13.41 -22.03 3.13
C GLU A 209 13.17 -20.93 2.05
N ASN A 210 12.61 -19.79 2.41
CA ASN A 210 12.22 -18.73 1.49
C ASN A 210 11.25 -19.16 0.37
N HIS A 211 10.38 -20.14 0.62
CA HIS A 211 9.47 -20.68 -0.37
C HIS A 211 8.51 -19.62 -0.94
N ASN A 212 8.38 -19.55 -2.27
CA ASN A 212 7.64 -18.49 -2.96
C ASN A 212 6.16 -18.37 -2.55
N LEU A 213 5.45 -19.50 -2.37
CA LEU A 213 4.04 -19.48 -1.97
C LEU A 213 3.80 -18.81 -0.61
N PHE A 214 4.75 -18.88 0.32
CA PHE A 214 4.66 -18.15 1.60
C PHE A 214 4.89 -16.65 1.42
N ARG A 215 5.79 -16.24 0.52
CA ARG A 215 5.98 -14.83 0.17
C ARG A 215 4.72 -14.25 -0.48
N ASP A 216 4.11 -14.99 -1.41
CA ASP A 216 2.83 -14.61 -2.02
C ASP A 216 1.71 -14.53 -0.99
N SER A 217 1.70 -15.46 -0.02
CA SER A 217 0.75 -15.45 1.10
C SER A 217 0.90 -14.20 1.99
N ILE A 218 2.13 -13.74 2.27
CA ILE A 218 2.38 -12.46 2.96
C ILE A 218 1.76 -11.31 2.16
N GLN A 219 2.09 -11.21 0.87
CA GLN A 219 1.61 -10.14 0.01
C GLN A 219 0.07 -10.09 -0.04
N ASN A 220 -0.58 -11.25 -0.24
CA ASN A 220 -2.03 -11.38 -0.31
C ASN A 220 -2.70 -11.06 1.04
N SER A 221 -2.10 -11.51 2.15
CA SER A 221 -2.63 -11.24 3.50
C SER A 221 -2.53 -9.76 3.86
N PHE A 222 -1.41 -9.10 3.57
CA PHE A 222 -1.27 -7.65 3.77
C PHE A 222 -2.19 -6.85 2.86
N SER A 223 -2.39 -7.26 1.61
CA SER A 223 -3.35 -6.63 0.69
C SER A 223 -4.79 -6.75 1.22
N TYR A 224 -5.13 -7.87 1.85
CA TYR A 224 -6.42 -8.03 2.53
C TYR A 224 -6.56 -7.12 3.76
N ILE A 225 -5.51 -7.02 4.58
CA ILE A 225 -5.47 -6.18 5.78
C ILE A 225 -5.59 -4.70 5.38
N LEU A 226 -4.82 -4.25 4.39
CA LEU A 226 -4.70 -2.86 3.96
C LEU A 226 -5.68 -2.46 2.84
N LYS A 227 -6.82 -3.15 2.72
CA LYS A 227 -7.78 -2.92 1.63
C LYS A 227 -8.52 -1.59 1.68
N ARG A 228 -8.61 -0.93 2.86
CA ARG A 228 -9.34 0.34 3.01
C ARG A 228 -8.50 1.51 2.53
N ASP A 229 -9.11 2.45 1.85
CA ASP A 229 -8.48 3.67 1.33
C ASP A 229 -7.80 4.52 2.42
N LEU A 230 -8.32 4.44 3.65
CA LEU A 230 -7.72 5.07 4.81
C LEU A 230 -6.24 4.72 4.98
N TYR A 231 -5.85 3.46 4.72
CA TYR A 231 -4.46 3.03 4.93
C TYR A 231 -3.51 3.55 3.86
N ALA A 232 -3.99 3.74 2.63
CA ALA A 232 -3.25 4.42 1.57
C ALA A 232 -2.94 5.88 1.96
N ARG A 233 -3.93 6.59 2.52
CA ARG A 233 -3.76 7.96 3.05
C ARG A 233 -2.79 7.98 4.23
N LYS A 234 -2.88 7.01 5.17
CA LYS A 234 -1.95 6.92 6.31
C LYS A 234 -0.51 6.69 5.89
N LEU A 235 -0.30 5.91 4.84
CA LEU A 235 1.03 5.73 4.27
C LEU A 235 1.56 7.04 3.65
N SER A 236 0.73 7.77 2.91
CA SER A 236 1.07 9.08 2.37
C SER A 236 1.39 10.11 3.47
N GLU A 237 0.59 10.16 4.56
CA GLU A 237 0.87 10.99 5.74
C GLU A 237 2.20 10.64 6.40
N TYR A 238 2.55 9.37 6.47
CA TYR A 238 3.80 8.91 7.06
C TYR A 238 5.01 9.34 6.23
N ILE A 239 4.92 9.22 4.90
CA ILE A 239 5.97 9.69 4.00
C ILE A 239 6.12 11.21 4.06
N ASP A 240 5.01 11.95 4.04
CA ASP A 240 5.04 13.41 4.16
C ASP A 240 5.77 13.87 5.43
N PHE A 241 5.55 13.18 6.56
CA PHE A 241 6.31 13.45 7.78
C PHE A 241 7.81 13.26 7.59
N TYR A 242 8.25 12.18 6.93
CA TYR A 242 9.67 11.93 6.68
C TYR A 242 10.27 12.97 5.74
N MET A 243 9.57 13.37 4.69
CA MET A 243 10.01 14.38 3.75
C MET A 243 10.12 15.77 4.37
N ARG A 244 9.30 16.07 5.41
CA ARG A 244 9.37 17.38 6.13
C ARG A 244 10.39 17.40 7.26
N SER A 245 10.55 16.31 8.02
CA SER A 245 11.38 16.34 9.23
C SER A 245 11.96 15.00 9.67
N GLY A 246 11.36 13.88 9.28
CA GLY A 246 11.71 12.56 9.80
C GLY A 246 13.08 12.03 9.39
N PHE A 247 13.70 12.59 8.36
CA PHE A 247 15.05 12.24 7.91
C PHE A 247 16.16 13.05 8.59
N ASN A 248 15.82 14.05 9.42
CA ASN A 248 16.82 14.82 10.14
C ASN A 248 17.75 13.94 10.98
N GLY A 249 19.06 14.11 10.81
CA GLY A 249 20.08 13.38 11.56
C GLY A 249 20.28 11.92 11.15
N LYS A 250 19.68 11.46 10.04
CA LYS A 250 19.86 10.09 9.51
C LYS A 250 20.92 10.06 8.41
N THR A 251 21.63 8.93 8.32
CA THR A 251 22.56 8.67 7.22
C THR A 251 21.80 8.30 5.94
N GLU A 252 22.44 8.46 4.77
CA GLU A 252 21.83 8.06 3.48
C GLU A 252 21.40 6.59 3.45
N GLU A 253 22.20 5.70 4.05
CA GLU A 253 21.86 4.28 4.14
C GLU A 253 20.59 4.04 4.96
N GLN A 254 20.46 4.72 6.10
CA GLN A 254 19.24 4.65 6.92
C GLN A 254 18.01 5.20 6.19
N ILE A 255 18.18 6.28 5.42
CA ILE A 255 17.10 6.87 4.62
C ILE A 255 16.65 5.90 3.54
N ASN A 256 17.59 5.31 2.79
CA ASN A 256 17.28 4.33 1.75
C ASN A 256 16.56 3.10 2.34
N ASN A 257 17.04 2.57 3.47
CA ASN A 257 16.38 1.46 4.15
C ASN A 257 14.94 1.79 4.58
N ILE A 258 14.69 3.01 5.07
CA ILE A 258 13.34 3.45 5.41
C ILE A 258 12.46 3.56 4.16
N LEU A 259 12.97 4.14 3.08
CA LEU A 259 12.25 4.26 1.82
C LEU A 259 11.92 2.88 1.22
N ASP A 260 12.86 1.93 1.25
CA ASP A 260 12.65 0.56 0.78
C ASP A 260 11.54 -0.14 1.57
N THR A 261 11.52 -0.02 2.91
CA THR A 261 10.45 -0.60 3.75
C THR A 261 9.09 0.03 3.49
N ILE A 262 9.05 1.33 3.20
CA ILE A 262 7.83 2.05 2.83
C ILE A 262 7.31 1.55 1.47
N ILE A 263 8.18 1.43 0.48
CA ILE A 263 7.83 0.90 -0.85
C ILE A 263 7.35 -0.55 -0.75
N ASP A 264 8.00 -1.36 0.07
CA ASP A 264 7.59 -2.74 0.28
C ASP A 264 6.17 -2.83 0.90
N LEU A 265 5.81 -1.94 1.81
CA LEU A 265 4.45 -1.83 2.32
C LEU A 265 3.48 -1.26 1.26
N PHE A 266 3.93 -0.28 0.46
CA PHE A 266 3.15 0.31 -0.63
C PHE A 266 2.69 -0.73 -1.66
N LYS A 267 3.52 -1.75 -1.96
CA LYS A 267 3.14 -2.87 -2.84
C LYS A 267 1.88 -3.58 -2.38
N CYS A 268 1.63 -3.64 -1.07
CA CYS A 268 0.45 -4.27 -0.48
C CYS A 268 -0.81 -3.39 -0.50
N ILE A 269 -0.70 -2.10 -0.82
CA ILE A 269 -1.86 -1.20 -0.93
C ILE A 269 -2.66 -1.52 -2.19
N ASN A 270 -3.96 -1.80 -2.03
CA ASN A 270 -4.84 -2.13 -3.15
C ASN A 270 -5.18 -0.91 -4.01
N ASN A 271 -5.50 0.21 -3.36
CA ASN A 271 -5.89 1.45 -4.05
C ASN A 271 -4.71 2.43 -4.12
N LYS A 272 -3.84 2.20 -5.12
CA LYS A 272 -2.68 3.05 -5.38
C LYS A 272 -3.07 4.43 -5.91
N LEU A 273 -4.29 4.57 -6.46
CA LEU A 273 -4.81 5.85 -6.93
C LEU A 273 -5.10 6.81 -5.77
N VAL A 274 -5.70 6.32 -4.67
CA VAL A 274 -5.92 7.14 -3.46
C VAL A 274 -4.59 7.62 -2.88
N PHE A 275 -3.59 6.74 -2.84
CA PHE A 275 -2.25 7.14 -2.45
C PHE A 275 -1.70 8.22 -3.37
N HIS A 276 -1.80 8.07 -4.68
CA HIS A 276 -1.32 9.04 -5.67
C HIS A 276 -1.95 10.42 -5.46
N ILE A 277 -3.27 10.50 -5.32
CA ILE A 277 -4.00 11.76 -5.16
C ILE A 277 -3.59 12.45 -3.84
N ASP A 278 -3.57 11.72 -2.72
CA ASP A 278 -3.21 12.29 -1.41
C ASP A 278 -1.72 12.68 -1.35
N PHE A 279 -0.82 11.86 -1.91
CA PHE A 279 0.60 12.17 -1.98
C PHE A 279 0.90 13.37 -2.89
N LYS A 280 0.20 13.47 -4.04
CA LYS A 280 0.27 14.63 -4.96
C LYS A 280 -0.08 15.92 -4.24
N GLN A 281 -1.18 15.92 -3.49
CA GLN A 281 -1.61 17.07 -2.69
C GLN A 281 -0.54 17.48 -1.66
N ARG A 282 -0.03 16.52 -0.89
CA ARG A 282 0.98 16.76 0.16
C ARG A 282 2.31 17.22 -0.42
N MET A 283 2.75 16.61 -1.51
CA MET A 283 3.98 17.00 -2.21
C MET A 283 3.86 18.42 -2.77
N SER A 284 2.73 18.75 -3.43
CA SER A 284 2.44 20.10 -3.90
C SER A 284 2.52 21.12 -2.75
N ASP A 285 1.85 20.85 -1.63
CA ASP A 285 1.85 21.72 -0.46
C ASP A 285 3.25 21.95 0.11
N ARG A 286 4.06 20.89 0.32
CA ARG A 286 5.39 21.05 0.93
C ARG A 286 6.41 21.68 0.00
N LEU A 287 6.33 21.44 -1.31
CA LEU A 287 7.24 22.06 -2.29
C LEU A 287 6.93 23.55 -2.48
N ILE A 288 5.65 23.93 -2.51
CA ILE A 288 5.25 25.36 -2.60
C ILE A 288 5.70 26.10 -1.34
N LYS A 289 5.49 25.50 -0.16
CA LYS A 289 5.83 26.11 1.14
C LYS A 289 7.31 26.02 1.51
N GLU A 290 8.13 25.37 0.69
CA GLU A 290 9.56 25.11 0.97
C GLU A 290 9.80 24.34 2.29
N GLU A 291 8.91 23.39 2.58
CA GLU A 291 8.96 22.57 3.79
C GLU A 291 9.60 21.18 3.54
N SER A 292 10.03 20.89 2.31
CA SER A 292 10.76 19.66 2.00
C SER A 292 12.22 19.75 2.49
N LEU A 293 12.69 18.73 3.21
CA LEU A 293 14.06 18.66 3.72
C LEU A 293 15.10 18.66 2.59
N SER A 294 14.83 17.93 1.52
CA SER A 294 15.72 17.81 0.37
C SER A 294 14.99 17.36 -0.86
N ILE A 295 15.23 18.05 -1.96
CA ILE A 295 14.74 17.64 -3.29
C ILE A 295 15.31 16.26 -3.71
N ASN A 296 16.51 15.91 -3.24
CA ASN A 296 17.11 14.61 -3.54
C ASN A 296 16.32 13.45 -2.92
N TYR A 297 15.76 13.62 -1.73
CA TYR A 297 14.89 12.59 -1.10
C TYR A 297 13.58 12.42 -1.86
N GLU A 298 13.00 13.51 -2.36
CA GLU A 298 11.83 13.46 -3.24
C GLU A 298 12.13 12.68 -4.52
N LYS A 299 13.25 12.99 -5.18
CA LYS A 299 13.72 12.30 -6.39
C LYS A 299 13.95 10.80 -6.15
N ALA A 300 14.58 10.45 -5.03
CA ALA A 300 14.83 9.05 -4.66
C ALA A 300 13.52 8.27 -4.51
N PHE A 301 12.57 8.81 -3.76
CA PHE A 301 11.27 8.17 -3.56
C PHE A 301 10.48 8.04 -4.86
N ILE A 302 10.42 9.09 -5.69
CA ILE A 302 9.74 9.05 -7.00
C ILE A 302 10.39 8.02 -7.92
N SER A 303 11.73 7.91 -7.92
CA SER A 303 12.44 6.87 -8.69
C SER A 303 12.06 5.45 -8.26
N MET A 304 11.87 5.21 -6.95
CA MET A 304 11.41 3.92 -6.44
C MET A 304 9.97 3.63 -6.87
N LEU A 305 9.06 4.61 -6.78
CA LEU A 305 7.69 4.48 -7.28
C LEU A 305 7.66 4.20 -8.80
N GLN A 306 8.54 4.85 -9.57
CA GLN A 306 8.66 4.63 -11.02
C GLN A 306 9.08 3.21 -11.37
N LYS A 307 9.98 2.62 -10.59
CA LYS A 307 10.40 1.21 -10.77
C LYS A 307 9.23 0.25 -10.56
N GLU A 308 8.33 0.57 -9.63
CA GLU A 308 7.19 -0.30 -9.30
C GLU A 308 6.00 -0.15 -10.24
N LEU A 309 5.65 1.06 -10.65
CA LEU A 309 4.40 1.35 -11.39
C LEU A 309 4.61 2.00 -12.76
N GLY A 310 5.85 2.27 -13.13
CA GLY A 310 6.21 2.88 -14.40
C GLY A 310 6.12 4.40 -14.43
N PHE A 311 6.59 5.00 -15.53
CA PHE A 311 6.71 6.45 -15.70
C PHE A 311 5.35 7.19 -15.65
N ALA A 312 4.30 6.61 -16.24
CA ALA A 312 2.98 7.24 -16.29
C ALA A 312 2.40 7.55 -14.90
N TYR A 313 2.69 6.70 -13.90
CA TYR A 313 2.24 6.92 -12.52
C TYR A 313 2.92 8.09 -11.84
N VAL A 314 4.18 8.37 -12.16
CA VAL A 314 4.99 9.41 -11.50
C VAL A 314 5.14 10.69 -12.33
N SER A 315 4.49 10.78 -13.49
CA SER A 315 4.65 11.92 -14.42
C SER A 315 4.40 13.26 -13.74
N ASP A 316 3.30 13.39 -13.01
CA ASP A 316 2.94 14.62 -12.29
C ASP A 316 4.02 15.02 -11.27
N PHE A 317 4.52 14.07 -10.49
CA PHE A 317 5.57 14.32 -9.49
C PHE A 317 6.87 14.75 -10.15
N THR A 318 7.21 14.12 -11.27
CA THR A 318 8.43 14.43 -12.04
C THR A 318 8.33 15.84 -12.66
N GLU A 319 7.15 16.23 -13.16
CA GLU A 319 6.93 17.57 -13.69
C GLU A 319 7.03 18.64 -12.60
N MET A 320 6.49 18.41 -11.39
CA MET A 320 6.67 19.32 -10.26
C MET A 320 8.15 19.57 -9.96
N LEU A 321 8.98 18.53 -9.97
CA LEU A 321 10.41 18.68 -9.72
C LEU A 321 11.13 19.41 -10.86
N LYS A 322 10.75 19.15 -12.12
CA LYS A 322 11.29 19.88 -13.28
C LYS A 322 10.93 21.37 -13.24
N ASP A 323 9.74 21.71 -12.78
CA ASP A 323 9.34 23.10 -12.63
C ASP A 323 10.23 23.83 -11.61
N LEU A 324 10.56 23.18 -10.49
CA LEU A 324 11.48 23.77 -9.51
C LEU A 324 12.89 23.98 -10.09
N GLU A 325 13.41 23.04 -10.86
CA GLU A 325 14.70 23.17 -11.55
C GLU A 325 14.70 24.31 -12.60
N LYS A 326 13.59 24.49 -13.31
CA LYS A 326 13.43 25.60 -14.27
C LYS A 326 13.36 26.94 -13.55
N ASN A 327 12.71 26.98 -12.37
CA ASN A 327 12.57 28.21 -11.60
C ASN A 327 13.91 28.82 -11.21
N GLU A 328 14.91 28.03 -10.82
CA GLU A 328 16.24 28.55 -10.50
C GLU A 328 16.82 29.34 -11.69
N LYS A 329 16.67 28.81 -12.91
CA LYS A 329 17.14 29.46 -14.13
C LYS A 329 16.34 30.73 -14.45
N TYR A 330 15.02 30.73 -14.25
CA TYR A 330 14.18 31.92 -14.44
C TYR A 330 14.54 33.05 -13.46
N ILE A 331 14.71 32.72 -12.20
CA ILE A 331 15.08 33.68 -11.16
C ILE A 331 16.46 34.30 -11.46
N ASP A 332 17.45 33.52 -11.87
CA ASP A 332 18.79 34.03 -12.22
C ASP A 332 18.75 34.91 -13.48
N SER A 333 17.93 34.54 -14.47
CA SER A 333 17.75 35.36 -15.66
C SER A 333 17.03 36.69 -15.34
N TYR A 334 16.01 36.67 -14.47
CA TYR A 334 15.30 37.86 -14.01
C TYR A 334 16.22 38.79 -13.23
N LYS A 335 17.01 38.26 -12.30
CA LYS A 335 18.00 39.05 -11.54
C LYS A 335 19.04 39.74 -12.44
N LYS A 336 19.45 39.10 -13.53
CA LYS A 336 20.41 39.62 -14.50
C LYS A 336 19.78 40.69 -15.40
N SER A 337 18.53 40.56 -15.77
CA SER A 337 17.81 41.49 -16.67
C SER A 337 17.30 42.73 -15.94
N ALA A 338 16.98 42.60 -14.65
CA ALA A 338 16.51 43.67 -13.81
C ALA A 338 17.70 44.56 -13.41
N SER A 339 18.04 45.56 -14.24
CA SER A 339 19.03 46.60 -13.92
C SER A 339 18.74 47.38 -12.62
N LYS A 340 17.65 47.07 -11.94
CA LYS A 340 17.16 47.62 -10.67
C LYS A 340 16.83 46.56 -9.62
N GLY A 341 17.44 45.43 -9.64
CA GLY A 341 17.47 44.30 -8.69
C GLY A 341 16.44 44.12 -7.55
N ASN A 342 15.82 45.19 -7.11
CA ASN A 342 14.78 45.23 -6.08
C ASN A 342 13.82 46.39 -6.38
N PRO A 343 12.73 46.19 -7.13
CA PRO A 343 11.73 47.24 -7.30
C PRO A 343 11.21 47.66 -5.92
N ASN A 344 11.31 48.97 -5.62
CA ASN A 344 10.89 49.54 -4.33
C ASN A 344 11.67 49.02 -3.08
N GLY A 345 12.88 48.46 -3.24
CA GLY A 345 13.64 47.90 -2.11
C GLY A 345 13.11 46.55 -1.59
N ILE A 346 12.16 45.94 -2.28
CA ILE A 346 11.56 44.67 -1.89
C ILE A 346 12.29 43.51 -2.60
N LYS A 347 12.79 42.54 -1.83
CA LYS A 347 13.30 41.28 -2.38
C LYS A 347 12.16 40.46 -2.91
N PHE A 348 11.97 40.48 -4.24
CA PHE A 348 10.87 39.78 -4.91
C PHE A 348 11.36 38.46 -5.57
N ILE A 349 10.75 37.35 -5.18
CA ILE A 349 11.07 36.01 -5.71
C ILE A 349 9.79 35.39 -6.25
N VAL A 350 9.80 34.92 -7.48
CA VAL A 350 8.65 34.30 -8.13
C VAL A 350 8.95 32.83 -8.43
N LYS A 351 7.98 31.97 -8.14
CA LYS A 351 7.99 30.56 -8.57
C LYS A 351 7.01 30.39 -9.73
N VAL A 352 7.52 30.06 -10.90
CA VAL A 352 6.72 29.74 -12.08
C VAL A 352 6.51 28.23 -12.10
N ILE A 353 5.26 27.80 -12.13
CA ILE A 353 4.87 26.39 -12.13
C ILE A 353 3.89 26.11 -13.28
N SER A 354 3.91 24.91 -13.83
CA SER A 354 3.02 24.49 -14.90
C SER A 354 1.60 24.22 -14.39
N ASN A 355 0.61 24.45 -15.24
CA ASN A 355 -0.77 24.10 -14.92
C ASN A 355 -0.98 22.59 -15.08
N GLY A 356 -1.59 21.93 -14.09
CA GLY A 356 -1.99 20.51 -14.12
C GLY A 356 -1.33 19.63 -13.09
N PRO A 357 0.02 19.53 -12.98
CA PRO A 357 0.67 18.71 -11.96
C PRO A 357 0.38 19.18 -10.53
N TRP A 358 0.35 20.50 -10.33
CA TRP A 358 0.18 21.12 -9.00
C TRP A 358 -1.28 21.17 -8.55
N VAL A 359 -1.51 20.93 -7.27
CA VAL A 359 -2.86 20.98 -6.68
C VAL A 359 -3.04 22.33 -6.00
N ILE A 360 -3.51 23.33 -6.78
CA ILE A 360 -3.68 24.71 -6.34
C ILE A 360 -5.10 25.17 -6.61
N ASN A 361 -5.74 25.81 -5.62
CA ASN A 361 -7.01 26.49 -5.82
C ASN A 361 -6.77 27.92 -6.31
N ILE A 362 -6.84 28.11 -7.62
CA ILE A 362 -6.56 29.39 -8.28
C ILE A 362 -7.70 30.40 -8.07
N LYS A 363 -8.95 29.94 -7.96
CA LYS A 363 -10.15 30.80 -8.03
C LYS A 363 -10.27 31.81 -6.89
N ASP A 364 -9.82 31.46 -5.70
CA ASP A 364 -10.01 32.29 -4.50
C ASP A 364 -9.12 33.52 -4.43
N PHE A 365 -8.14 33.68 -5.33
CA PHE A 365 -7.09 34.68 -5.22
C PHE A 365 -6.89 35.56 -6.47
N GLN A 366 -7.77 35.46 -7.46
CA GLN A 366 -7.60 36.16 -8.75
C GLN A 366 -7.87 37.67 -8.68
N ASN A 367 -8.67 38.15 -7.74
CA ASN A 367 -9.18 39.54 -7.71
C ASN A 367 -8.65 40.37 -6.52
N MET A 368 -7.48 40.00 -5.97
CA MET A 368 -6.92 40.70 -4.82
C MET A 368 -6.44 42.10 -5.18
N THR A 369 -6.82 43.07 -4.35
CA THR A 369 -6.35 44.44 -4.49
C THR A 369 -4.97 44.63 -3.84
N LEU A 370 -3.92 44.85 -4.64
CA LEU A 370 -2.56 45.00 -4.17
C LEU A 370 -2.22 46.50 -3.92
N PRO A 371 -1.42 46.80 -2.89
CA PRO A 371 -0.77 48.13 -2.77
C PRO A 371 0.14 48.39 -3.97
N LYS A 372 0.27 49.68 -4.38
CA LYS A 372 1.03 50.07 -5.57
C LYS A 372 2.49 49.56 -5.60
N TYR A 373 3.14 49.47 -4.45
CA TYR A 373 4.52 48.99 -4.34
C TYR A 373 4.64 47.49 -4.57
N LEU A 374 3.57 46.69 -4.33
CA LEU A 374 3.53 45.28 -4.65
C LEU A 374 3.04 45.02 -6.08
N SER A 375 2.05 45.79 -6.59
CA SER A 375 1.59 45.65 -7.96
C SER A 375 2.69 45.94 -8.97
N SER A 376 3.55 46.96 -8.71
CA SER A 376 4.69 47.23 -9.59
C SER A 376 5.71 46.08 -9.66
N CYS A 377 5.93 45.34 -8.59
CA CYS A 377 6.79 44.15 -8.61
C CYS A 377 6.19 43.02 -9.48
N VAL A 378 4.86 42.83 -9.40
CA VAL A 378 4.11 41.86 -10.19
C VAL A 378 4.17 42.23 -11.68
N GLU A 379 3.89 43.50 -12.03
CA GLU A 379 3.89 44.01 -13.40
C GLU A 379 5.28 43.93 -14.06
N ASP A 380 6.36 44.26 -13.30
CA ASP A 380 7.74 44.15 -13.77
C ASP A 380 8.11 42.71 -14.14
N PHE A 381 7.74 41.74 -13.27
CA PHE A 381 8.00 40.33 -13.57
C PHE A 381 7.16 39.82 -14.72
N GLU A 382 5.88 40.20 -14.81
CA GLU A 382 4.99 39.82 -15.88
C GLU A 382 5.52 40.29 -17.24
N SER A 383 5.95 41.53 -17.32
CA SER A 383 6.60 42.12 -18.51
C SER A 383 7.87 41.34 -18.90
N PHE A 384 8.72 41.02 -17.94
CA PHE A 384 9.93 40.21 -18.16
C PHE A 384 9.58 38.82 -18.69
N TYR A 385 8.60 38.15 -18.07
CA TYR A 385 8.23 36.78 -18.41
C TYR A 385 7.60 36.70 -19.82
N LEU A 386 6.64 37.56 -20.14
CA LEU A 386 5.96 37.61 -21.43
C LEU A 386 6.91 37.97 -22.58
N ASN A 387 7.91 38.83 -22.34
CA ASN A 387 8.93 39.12 -23.35
C ASN A 387 9.81 37.92 -23.68
N ASN A 388 10.00 36.97 -22.73
CA ASN A 388 10.79 35.77 -22.94
C ASN A 388 9.96 34.55 -23.37
N GLN A 389 8.64 34.57 -23.10
CA GLN A 389 7.71 33.44 -23.30
C GLN A 389 6.37 33.94 -23.86
N SER A 390 6.38 34.42 -25.10
CA SER A 390 5.22 35.06 -25.75
C SER A 390 4.00 34.14 -25.92
N GLU A 391 4.18 32.82 -25.92
CA GLU A 391 3.10 31.84 -26.11
C GLU A 391 2.43 31.40 -24.80
N HIS A 392 2.95 31.82 -23.63
CA HIS A 392 2.42 31.40 -22.34
C HIS A 392 1.56 32.49 -21.69
N LYS A 393 0.52 32.06 -20.97
CA LYS A 393 -0.31 32.93 -20.12
C LYS A 393 0.10 32.73 -18.66
N LEU A 394 0.40 33.85 -17.97
CA LEU A 394 0.69 33.84 -16.53
C LEU A 394 -0.61 34.00 -15.74
N ILE A 395 -0.77 33.18 -14.69
CA ILE A 395 -1.86 33.28 -13.72
C ILE A 395 -1.26 33.38 -12.33
N TRP A 396 -1.54 34.48 -11.63
CA TRP A 396 -0.98 34.73 -10.30
C TRP A 396 -1.76 34.03 -9.20
N CYS A 397 -1.05 33.27 -8.36
CA CYS A 397 -1.59 32.60 -7.17
C CYS A 397 -1.18 33.36 -5.90
N LEU A 398 -1.61 34.61 -5.79
CA LEU A 398 -1.17 35.56 -4.77
C LEU A 398 -1.42 35.09 -3.33
N GLY A 399 -2.48 34.32 -3.10
CA GLY A 399 -2.80 33.78 -1.77
C GLY A 399 -1.83 32.75 -1.23
N LEU A 400 -0.98 32.17 -2.08
CA LEU A 400 0.09 31.23 -1.69
C LEU A 400 1.43 31.95 -1.44
N SER A 401 1.46 33.28 -1.62
CA SER A 401 2.69 34.06 -1.44
C SER A 401 3.10 34.10 0.02
N ARG A 402 4.39 33.89 0.27
CA ARG A 402 5.03 34.08 1.57
C ARG A 402 5.65 35.46 1.60
N ILE A 403 5.38 36.21 2.65
CA ILE A 403 5.89 37.57 2.85
C ILE A 403 6.60 37.68 4.20
N GLU A 404 7.75 38.30 4.21
CA GLU A 404 8.48 38.63 5.41
C GLU A 404 8.45 40.16 5.60
N PHE A 405 7.93 40.63 6.71
CA PHE A 405 7.85 42.05 7.06
C PHE A 405 8.09 42.27 8.55
N GLN A 406 8.49 43.49 8.91
CA GLN A 406 8.74 43.87 10.28
C GLN A 406 7.56 44.66 10.85
N MET A 407 7.08 44.27 12.03
CA MET A 407 6.03 44.99 12.75
C MET A 407 6.65 46.06 13.63
N LEU A 408 6.60 47.32 13.16
CA LEU A 408 7.28 48.45 13.80
C LEU A 408 6.62 48.91 15.11
N TYR A 409 5.36 48.57 15.33
CA TYR A 409 4.62 48.92 16.55
C TYR A 409 4.93 47.99 17.73
N LEU A 410 5.61 46.89 17.51
CA LEU A 410 6.03 45.98 18.56
C LEU A 410 7.37 46.44 19.17
N LYS A 411 7.50 46.24 20.50
CA LYS A 411 8.73 46.62 21.24
C LYS A 411 9.98 45.96 20.69
N ASN A 412 9.89 44.70 20.30
CA ASN A 412 11.03 43.89 19.83
C ASN A 412 11.24 43.95 18.31
N LYS A 413 10.47 44.74 17.56
CA LYS A 413 10.57 44.86 16.10
C LYS A 413 10.61 43.48 15.40
N ASN A 414 9.70 42.58 15.81
CA ASN A 414 9.67 41.20 15.35
C ASN A 414 9.45 41.11 13.83
N ILE A 415 10.12 40.14 13.21
CA ILE A 415 9.91 39.80 11.80
C ILE A 415 8.75 38.84 11.71
N CYS A 416 7.70 39.23 11.00
CA CYS A 416 6.54 38.38 10.74
C CYS A 416 6.68 37.70 9.39
N ILE A 417 6.50 36.38 9.38
CA ILE A 417 6.38 35.53 8.17
C ILE A 417 4.92 35.19 8.00
N SER A 418 4.30 35.72 6.97
CA SER A 418 2.86 35.57 6.72
C SER A 418 2.53 35.30 5.26
N THR A 419 1.27 35.06 4.98
CA THR A 419 0.73 35.05 3.62
C THR A 419 0.38 36.47 3.17
N LEU A 420 0.28 36.70 1.86
CA LEU A 420 -0.14 38.01 1.34
C LEU A 420 -1.53 38.43 1.85
N PRO A 421 -2.56 37.60 1.89
CA PRO A 421 -3.83 37.99 2.49
C PRO A 421 -3.70 38.46 3.95
N GLN A 422 -2.85 37.81 4.76
CA GLN A 422 -2.59 38.23 6.14
C GLN A 422 -1.97 39.62 6.22
N LEU A 423 -0.97 39.90 5.36
CA LEU A 423 -0.39 41.25 5.27
C LEU A 423 -1.46 42.27 4.89
N LEU A 424 -2.28 41.98 3.86
CA LEU A 424 -3.33 42.91 3.41
C LEU A 424 -4.35 43.18 4.50
N ILE A 425 -4.74 42.15 5.28
CA ILE A 425 -5.62 42.31 6.46
C ILE A 425 -4.99 43.28 7.47
N LEU A 426 -3.71 43.08 7.82
CA LEU A 426 -3.00 43.93 8.77
C LEU A 426 -2.87 45.38 8.25
N LEU A 427 -2.60 45.59 6.97
CA LEU A 427 -2.54 46.91 6.35
C LEU A 427 -3.88 47.64 6.38
N GLN A 428 -5.01 46.95 6.21
CA GLN A 428 -6.34 47.54 6.33
C GLN A 428 -6.64 47.91 7.79
N LEU A 429 -6.24 47.06 8.76
CA LEU A 429 -6.42 47.29 10.18
C LEU A 429 -5.47 48.38 10.74
N GLU A 430 -4.34 48.66 10.06
CA GLU A 430 -3.48 49.81 10.38
C GLU A 430 -4.15 51.13 9.94
N LYS A 431 -4.83 51.12 8.81
CA LYS A 431 -5.55 52.29 8.26
C LYS A 431 -6.83 52.60 9.02
N TYR A 432 -7.53 51.57 9.50
CA TYR A 432 -8.79 51.66 10.23
C TYR A 432 -8.63 50.98 11.58
N GLU A 433 -9.03 51.65 12.68
CA GLU A 433 -8.83 51.10 14.05
C GLU A 433 -9.50 49.75 14.27
N SER A 434 -10.66 49.53 13.63
CA SER A 434 -11.39 48.26 13.69
C SER A 434 -12.27 48.09 12.43
N LEU A 435 -12.38 46.88 11.93
CA LEU A 435 -13.17 46.52 10.76
C LEU A 435 -13.88 45.20 10.98
N THR A 436 -15.06 45.03 10.37
CA THR A 436 -15.72 43.71 10.28
C THR A 436 -15.02 42.84 9.22
N ILE A 437 -15.10 41.52 9.40
CA ILE A 437 -14.52 40.56 8.48
C ILE A 437 -15.11 40.72 7.07
N GLY A 438 -16.44 40.92 6.97
CA GLY A 438 -17.11 41.18 5.70
C GLY A 438 -16.56 42.43 4.99
N LYS A 439 -16.31 43.54 5.73
CA LYS A 439 -15.74 44.76 5.14
C LYS A 439 -14.31 44.58 4.67
N ILE A 440 -13.52 43.82 5.39
CA ILE A 440 -12.15 43.44 4.98
C ILE A 440 -12.18 42.61 3.69
N SER A 441 -13.11 41.66 3.58
CA SER A 441 -13.34 40.86 2.36
C SER A 441 -13.55 41.74 1.13
N GLU A 442 -14.42 42.75 1.23
CA GLU A 442 -14.68 43.72 0.17
C GLU A 442 -13.43 44.54 -0.20
N LEU A 443 -12.71 45.08 0.81
CA LEU A 443 -11.54 45.94 0.60
C LEU A 443 -10.36 45.19 -0.03
N ILE A 444 -10.17 43.93 0.31
CA ILE A 444 -9.06 43.10 -0.20
C ILE A 444 -9.43 42.42 -1.53
N GLY A 445 -10.73 42.24 -1.79
CA GLY A 445 -11.20 41.52 -3.00
C GLY A 445 -11.08 40.00 -2.89
N CYS A 446 -11.22 39.44 -1.66
CA CYS A 446 -11.20 38.00 -1.40
C CYS A 446 -12.56 37.52 -0.87
N SER A 447 -12.83 36.20 -0.98
CA SER A 447 -14.01 35.62 -0.33
C SER A 447 -13.91 35.73 1.19
N VAL A 448 -15.06 35.87 1.86
CA VAL A 448 -15.16 35.89 3.33
C VAL A 448 -14.48 34.66 3.95
N ASN A 449 -14.71 33.47 3.38
CA ASN A 449 -14.08 32.24 3.85
C ASN A 449 -12.56 32.27 3.79
N THR A 450 -11.99 32.93 2.77
CA THR A 450 -10.54 33.14 2.66
C THR A 450 -10.05 34.06 3.78
N VAL A 451 -10.74 35.17 4.02
CA VAL A 451 -10.40 36.11 5.11
C VAL A 451 -10.48 35.41 6.47
N LEU A 452 -11.56 34.68 6.76
CA LEU A 452 -11.74 33.89 7.98
C LEU A 452 -10.56 32.94 8.23
N THR A 453 -10.14 32.24 7.16
CA THR A 453 -9.00 31.31 7.16
C THR A 453 -7.71 31.99 7.61
N HIS A 454 -7.42 33.17 7.07
CA HIS A 454 -6.19 33.90 7.34
C HIS A 454 -6.22 34.65 8.68
N VAL A 455 -7.39 35.13 9.10
CA VAL A 455 -7.62 35.72 10.42
C VAL A 455 -7.37 34.69 11.53
N HIS A 456 -7.88 33.46 11.35
CA HIS A 456 -7.62 32.39 12.32
C HIS A 456 -6.12 32.18 12.57
N GLY A 457 -5.28 32.19 11.50
CA GLY A 457 -3.84 32.09 11.64
C GLY A 457 -3.16 33.26 12.34
N LEU A 458 -3.77 34.45 12.30
CA LEU A 458 -3.30 35.65 13.02
C LEU A 458 -3.74 35.69 14.48
N VAL A 459 -4.65 34.84 14.92
CA VAL A 459 -5.13 34.76 16.31
C VAL A 459 -4.65 33.51 17.01
N PHE A 460 -4.84 32.34 16.39
CA PHE A 460 -4.67 31.03 17.02
C PHE A 460 -3.47 30.24 16.45
N ASN A 461 -2.30 30.83 16.38
CA ASN A 461 -1.12 30.12 15.92
C ASN A 461 -0.18 29.74 17.07
N THR A 462 0.09 28.44 17.23
CA THR A 462 0.92 27.88 18.30
C THR A 462 2.37 28.33 18.28
N SER A 463 2.88 28.84 17.15
CA SER A 463 4.28 29.28 17.03
C SER A 463 4.59 30.53 17.86
N TYR A 464 3.60 31.37 18.13
CA TYR A 464 3.74 32.58 18.97
C TYR A 464 2.62 32.70 20.05
N ASN A 465 1.57 31.90 19.97
CA ASN A 465 0.47 31.82 20.94
C ASN A 465 0.28 30.35 21.38
N PRO A 466 1.20 29.77 22.16
CA PRO A 466 1.18 28.36 22.51
C PRO A 466 -0.08 27.92 23.26
N GLN A 467 -0.70 28.84 24.01
CA GLN A 467 -1.91 28.59 24.79
C GLN A 467 -3.19 28.80 23.99
N LEU A 468 -3.07 29.23 22.72
CA LEU A 468 -4.19 29.54 21.82
C LEU A 468 -5.22 30.49 22.46
N LYS A 469 -4.78 31.42 23.29
CA LYS A 469 -5.64 32.41 23.92
C LYS A 469 -5.97 33.55 22.95
N PRO A 470 -7.20 34.05 22.91
CA PRO A 470 -7.56 35.16 22.03
C PRO A 470 -6.72 36.41 22.24
N GLU A 471 -6.34 36.70 23.49
CA GLU A 471 -5.53 37.88 23.84
C GLU A 471 -4.06 37.76 23.38
N GLY A 472 -3.58 36.53 23.15
CA GLY A 472 -2.24 36.22 22.63
C GLY A 472 -2.12 36.34 21.11
N GLY A 473 -3.17 36.67 20.38
CA GLY A 473 -3.17 36.81 18.93
C GLY A 473 -2.63 38.18 18.48
N ILE A 474 -2.11 38.24 17.26
CA ILE A 474 -1.70 39.51 16.60
C ILE A 474 -2.93 40.41 16.37
N ILE A 475 -4.09 39.83 16.24
CA ILE A 475 -5.39 40.50 16.08
C ILE A 475 -6.28 40.12 17.25
N LEU A 476 -7.04 41.11 17.74
CA LEU A 476 -8.13 40.94 18.71
C LEU A 476 -9.48 41.08 18.01
N GLY A 477 -10.52 40.39 18.50
CA GLY A 477 -11.86 40.48 17.89
C GLY A 477 -12.99 40.06 18.82
N THR A 478 -14.21 40.23 18.34
CA THR A 478 -15.48 39.89 19.06
C THR A 478 -15.94 38.46 18.81
N PHE A 479 -15.09 37.58 18.36
CA PHE A 479 -15.38 36.20 18.01
C PHE A 479 -15.62 35.30 19.24
N ASN A 480 -16.25 34.14 19.02
CA ASN A 480 -16.45 33.14 20.06
C ASN A 480 -15.12 32.45 20.42
N ALA A 481 -14.59 32.77 21.61
CA ALA A 481 -13.31 32.23 22.09
C ALA A 481 -13.37 30.71 22.39
N ILE A 482 -14.55 30.16 22.66
CA ILE A 482 -14.74 28.74 23.02
C ILE A 482 -14.72 27.87 21.76
N THR A 483 -15.51 28.26 20.74
CA THR A 483 -15.59 27.50 19.48
C THR A 483 -14.45 27.84 18.51
N GLN A 484 -13.71 28.93 18.76
CA GLN A 484 -12.70 29.49 17.85
C GLN A 484 -13.26 29.75 16.44
N GLU A 485 -14.56 30.02 16.36
CA GLU A 485 -15.26 30.32 15.11
C GLU A 485 -15.46 31.84 14.96
N PHE A 486 -15.30 32.30 13.73
CA PHE A 486 -15.50 33.70 13.35
C PHE A 486 -16.72 33.80 12.45
N LYS A 487 -17.39 34.97 12.52
CA LYS A 487 -18.52 35.34 11.68
C LYS A 487 -18.20 36.60 10.88
N ASP A 488 -18.94 36.82 9.82
CA ASP A 488 -18.76 37.94 8.90
C ASP A 488 -18.88 39.31 9.59
N ASP A 489 -19.73 39.40 10.63
CA ASP A 489 -19.99 40.61 11.42
C ASP A 489 -19.00 40.81 12.57
N ASP A 490 -18.10 39.87 12.80
CA ASP A 490 -17.11 40.02 13.87
C ASP A 490 -16.14 41.15 13.57
N ASN A 491 -16.00 42.07 14.54
CA ASN A 491 -15.06 43.17 14.51
C ASN A 491 -13.68 42.71 14.95
N ILE A 492 -12.67 43.04 14.15
CA ILE A 492 -11.27 42.75 14.45
C ILE A 492 -10.42 44.01 14.46
N LYS A 493 -9.39 44.05 15.30
CA LYS A 493 -8.41 45.13 15.44
C LYS A 493 -7.02 44.59 15.74
N ILE A 494 -5.99 45.38 15.49
CA ILE A 494 -4.60 45.03 15.80
C ILE A 494 -4.39 44.99 17.32
N ASN A 495 -3.71 43.97 17.81
CA ASN A 495 -3.27 43.86 19.20
C ASN A 495 -1.92 44.58 19.38
N ARG A 496 -1.96 45.84 19.80
CA ARG A 496 -0.74 46.63 20.03
C ARG A 496 -0.02 46.27 21.32
N ASN A 497 -0.64 45.52 22.21
CA ASN A 497 -0.11 45.17 23.54
C ASN A 497 0.49 43.76 23.59
N ILE A 498 0.53 43.07 22.47
CA ILE A 498 1.10 41.73 22.41
C ILE A 498 2.60 41.73 22.72
N ILE A 499 3.03 40.82 23.58
CA ILE A 499 4.45 40.61 23.90
C ILE A 499 4.85 39.28 23.27
N ILE A 500 5.79 39.31 22.35
CA ILE A 500 6.32 38.14 21.66
C ILE A 500 7.82 38.07 21.89
N GLU A 501 8.27 36.99 22.49
CA GLU A 501 9.69 36.79 22.84
C GLU A 501 10.54 36.39 21.60
N ASN A 502 9.93 35.70 20.65
CA ASN A 502 10.62 35.20 19.45
C ASN A 502 10.91 36.34 18.46
N GLU A 503 12.15 36.44 17.96
CA GLU A 503 12.51 37.40 16.91
C GLU A 503 11.69 37.21 15.63
N LYS A 504 11.39 35.97 15.27
CA LYS A 504 10.59 35.59 14.08
C LYS A 504 9.26 35.01 14.48
N ILE A 505 8.20 35.54 13.91
CA ILE A 505 6.82 35.10 14.11
C ILE A 505 6.36 34.45 12.84
N ASN A 506 5.99 33.17 12.89
CA ASN A 506 5.44 32.46 11.75
C ASN A 506 3.90 32.38 11.88
N THR A 507 3.17 33.05 10.99
CA THR A 507 1.70 33.02 10.94
C THR A 507 1.16 32.12 9.81
N LEU A 508 2.02 31.41 9.10
CA LEU A 508 1.68 30.57 7.95
C LEU A 508 0.81 29.34 8.30
N SER A 509 0.22 29.26 9.49
CA SER A 509 -0.71 28.18 9.80
C SER A 509 -1.97 28.32 8.96
N PHE A 510 -2.18 27.37 8.07
CA PHE A 510 -3.45 27.23 7.38
C PHE A 510 -4.39 26.46 8.31
N PRO A 511 -5.65 26.93 8.52
CA PRO A 511 -6.62 26.18 9.28
C PRO A 511 -6.79 24.82 8.64
N ASN A 512 -6.72 23.77 9.47
CA ASN A 512 -7.10 22.46 9.02
C ASN A 512 -8.59 22.54 8.66
N LYS A 513 -8.93 22.51 7.36
CA LYS A 513 -10.31 22.20 6.93
C LYS A 513 -10.77 21.00 7.75
N LYS A 514 -11.97 21.04 8.32
CA LYS A 514 -12.53 19.93 9.11
C LYS A 514 -12.23 18.63 8.38
N LYS A 515 -11.60 17.65 9.04
CA LYS A 515 -11.14 16.39 8.43
C LYS A 515 -12.22 15.74 7.56
N ASP A 516 -13.46 15.81 8.00
CA ASP A 516 -14.61 15.20 7.33
C ASP A 516 -14.94 15.82 5.95
N SER A 517 -14.69 17.13 5.76
CA SER A 517 -14.92 17.79 4.46
C SER A 517 -13.81 17.46 3.45
N LYS A 518 -12.56 17.37 3.91
CA LYS A 518 -11.44 16.94 3.07
C LYS A 518 -11.58 15.49 2.62
N ASP A 519 -12.07 14.62 3.50
CA ASP A 519 -12.22 13.20 3.19
C ASP A 519 -13.29 12.99 2.12
N LYS A 520 -14.41 13.70 2.18
CA LYS A 520 -15.47 13.66 1.16
C LYS A 520 -15.00 14.23 -0.19
N GLU A 521 -14.35 15.41 -0.17
CA GLU A 521 -13.78 15.99 -1.40
C GLU A 521 -12.79 15.01 -2.09
N LEU A 522 -11.95 14.35 -1.30
CA LEU A 522 -10.98 13.38 -1.82
C LEU A 522 -11.65 12.12 -2.35
N GLU A 523 -12.73 11.65 -1.72
CA GLU A 523 -13.54 10.54 -2.21
C GLU A 523 -14.20 10.86 -3.54
N ASP A 524 -14.78 12.04 -3.69
CA ASP A 524 -15.40 12.48 -4.94
C ASP A 524 -14.36 12.63 -6.07
N ILE A 525 -13.19 13.21 -5.77
CA ILE A 525 -12.09 13.31 -6.73
C ILE A 525 -11.62 11.91 -7.13
N THR A 526 -11.42 11.02 -6.15
CA THR A 526 -10.98 9.64 -6.40
C THR A 526 -11.97 8.90 -7.29
N LYS A 527 -13.27 9.01 -7.01
CA LYS A 527 -14.33 8.37 -7.80
C LYS A 527 -14.31 8.86 -9.25
N LYS A 528 -14.20 10.19 -9.49
CA LYS A 528 -14.08 10.74 -10.83
C LYS A 528 -12.86 10.23 -11.60
N PHE A 529 -11.69 10.13 -10.94
CA PHE A 529 -10.48 9.58 -11.55
C PHE A 529 -10.63 8.09 -11.86
N GLN A 530 -11.23 7.30 -10.97
CA GLN A 530 -11.52 5.89 -11.21
C GLN A 530 -12.42 5.71 -12.43
N ASP A 531 -13.52 6.46 -12.51
CA ASP A 531 -14.44 6.43 -13.66
C ASP A 531 -13.71 6.75 -14.98
N ASN A 532 -12.85 7.78 -14.98
CA ASN A 532 -12.08 8.15 -16.16
C ASN A 532 -11.10 7.04 -16.59
N ILE A 533 -10.40 6.40 -15.64
CA ILE A 533 -9.48 5.31 -15.92
C ILE A 533 -10.23 4.09 -16.46
N ILE A 534 -11.39 3.76 -15.88
CA ILE A 534 -12.23 2.65 -16.35
C ILE A 534 -12.72 2.93 -17.78
N GLN A 535 -13.28 4.13 -18.07
CA GLN A 535 -13.74 4.51 -19.40
C GLN A 535 -12.61 4.48 -20.45
N ALA A 536 -11.43 5.02 -20.11
CA ALA A 536 -10.26 5.00 -20.98
C ALA A 536 -9.79 3.56 -21.28
N THR A 537 -9.80 2.69 -20.25
CA THR A 537 -9.41 1.28 -20.39
C THR A 537 -10.41 0.52 -21.23
N LEU A 538 -11.71 0.70 -20.98
CA LEU A 538 -12.80 0.13 -21.78
C LEU A 538 -12.67 0.54 -23.26
N THR A 539 -12.50 1.83 -23.51
CA THR A 539 -12.34 2.36 -24.88
C THR A 539 -11.13 1.74 -25.58
N ARG A 540 -9.99 1.60 -24.88
CA ARG A 540 -8.78 0.99 -25.44
C ARG A 540 -8.98 -0.49 -25.76
N ILE A 541 -9.60 -1.25 -24.86
CA ILE A 541 -9.90 -2.68 -25.06
C ILE A 541 -10.86 -2.84 -26.24
N MET A 542 -11.93 -2.05 -26.32
CA MET A 542 -12.91 -2.12 -27.40
C MET A 542 -12.31 -1.69 -28.74
N LYS A 543 -11.45 -0.67 -28.77
CA LYS A 543 -10.70 -0.28 -29.98
C LYS A 543 -9.79 -1.39 -30.49
N SER A 544 -9.18 -2.18 -29.65
CA SER A 544 -8.33 -3.31 -30.07
C SER A 544 -9.15 -4.47 -30.67
N ARG A 545 -10.48 -4.43 -30.54
CA ARG A 545 -11.42 -5.47 -30.99
C ARG A 545 -12.49 -4.94 -31.96
N ILE A 546 -12.14 -3.98 -32.79
CA ILE A 546 -13.05 -3.44 -33.81
C ILE A 546 -13.63 -4.59 -34.67
N GLY A 547 -14.96 -4.62 -34.81
CA GLY A 547 -15.68 -5.65 -35.57
C GLY A 547 -15.85 -6.99 -34.87
N GLN A 548 -15.51 -7.10 -33.58
CA GLN A 548 -15.75 -8.30 -32.78
C GLN A 548 -16.76 -8.03 -31.67
N ASN A 549 -17.74 -8.91 -31.53
CA ASN A 549 -18.66 -8.87 -30.41
C ASN A 549 -17.97 -9.35 -29.12
N THR A 550 -18.03 -8.55 -28.08
CA THR A 550 -17.39 -8.84 -26.80
C THR A 550 -18.45 -9.06 -25.73
N THR A 551 -18.44 -10.21 -25.05
CA THR A 551 -19.41 -10.51 -23.99
C THR A 551 -19.17 -9.64 -22.75
N HIS A 552 -20.24 -9.37 -21.99
CA HIS A 552 -20.21 -8.57 -20.79
C HIS A 552 -19.20 -9.10 -19.75
N ASP A 553 -19.28 -10.38 -19.41
CA ASP A 553 -18.43 -11.00 -18.38
C ASP A 553 -16.95 -10.95 -18.75
N TRP A 554 -16.63 -11.19 -20.03
CA TRP A 554 -15.26 -11.11 -20.51
C TRP A 554 -14.73 -9.68 -20.41
N LEU A 555 -15.55 -8.68 -20.78
CA LEU A 555 -15.15 -7.27 -20.74
C LEU A 555 -14.89 -6.81 -19.32
N VAL A 556 -15.77 -7.16 -18.37
CA VAL A 556 -15.59 -6.87 -16.93
C VAL A 556 -14.31 -7.53 -16.39
N TYR A 557 -14.09 -8.80 -16.74
CA TYR A 557 -12.88 -9.52 -16.34
C TYR A 557 -11.61 -8.87 -16.89
N GLU A 558 -11.59 -8.55 -18.18
CA GLU A 558 -10.40 -7.98 -18.83
C GLU A 558 -10.06 -6.57 -18.32
N VAL A 559 -11.08 -5.74 -18.07
CA VAL A 559 -10.91 -4.42 -17.43
C VAL A 559 -10.32 -4.56 -16.04
N THR A 560 -10.88 -5.46 -15.23
CA THR A 560 -10.41 -5.70 -13.85
C THR A 560 -8.97 -6.21 -13.82
N LYS A 561 -8.57 -7.03 -14.79
CA LYS A 561 -7.22 -7.54 -14.95
C LYS A 561 -6.23 -6.46 -15.42
N THR A 562 -6.68 -5.56 -16.29
CA THR A 562 -5.83 -4.55 -16.91
C THR A 562 -5.53 -3.37 -15.98
N ILE A 563 -6.45 -3.01 -15.08
CA ILE A 563 -6.27 -1.90 -14.15
C ILE A 563 -5.46 -2.35 -12.93
N VAL A 564 -4.21 -1.88 -12.84
CA VAL A 564 -3.28 -2.21 -11.74
C VAL A 564 -3.37 -1.21 -10.57
N LEU A 565 -3.85 0.03 -10.83
CA LEU A 565 -3.83 1.12 -9.85
C LEU A 565 -4.85 0.94 -8.72
N PHE A 566 -5.97 0.31 -9.02
CA PHE A 566 -7.01 -0.04 -8.05
C PHE A 566 -7.80 -1.25 -8.58
N ARG A 567 -8.63 -1.84 -7.74
CA ARG A 567 -9.48 -2.97 -8.12
C ARG A 567 -10.90 -2.47 -8.41
N PRO A 568 -11.30 -2.34 -9.69
CA PRO A 568 -12.64 -1.88 -10.03
C PRO A 568 -13.69 -2.85 -9.49
N LEU A 569 -14.79 -2.31 -8.96
CA LEU A 569 -15.97 -3.10 -8.65
C LEU A 569 -16.75 -3.38 -9.95
N PRO A 570 -17.36 -4.58 -10.13
CA PRO A 570 -18.16 -4.89 -11.32
C PRO A 570 -19.19 -3.79 -11.64
N LEU A 571 -19.90 -3.30 -10.63
CA LEU A 571 -20.87 -2.22 -10.75
C LEU A 571 -20.27 -0.92 -11.34
N GLN A 572 -19.04 -0.54 -10.96
CA GLN A 572 -18.36 0.63 -11.50
C GLN A 572 -18.01 0.45 -12.98
N VAL A 573 -17.68 -0.77 -13.39
CA VAL A 573 -17.42 -1.09 -14.80
C VAL A 573 -18.71 -1.03 -15.59
N GLU A 574 -19.82 -1.56 -15.06
CA GLU A 574 -21.15 -1.50 -15.64
C GLU A 574 -21.62 -0.04 -15.84
N GLU A 575 -21.56 0.79 -14.80
CA GLU A 575 -21.87 2.22 -14.88
C GLU A 575 -21.01 2.94 -15.93
N SER A 576 -19.75 2.55 -16.07
CA SER A 576 -18.84 3.15 -17.07
C SER A 576 -19.15 2.68 -18.49
N ILE A 577 -19.60 1.44 -18.68
CA ILE A 577 -20.08 0.92 -19.96
C ILE A 577 -21.34 1.69 -20.38
N GLU A 578 -22.31 1.91 -19.48
CA GLU A 578 -23.51 2.70 -19.77
C GLU A 578 -23.17 4.13 -20.20
N LYS A 579 -22.25 4.80 -19.48
CA LYS A 579 -21.76 6.13 -19.86
C LYS A 579 -21.09 6.16 -21.24
N LEU A 580 -20.42 5.07 -21.65
CA LEU A 580 -19.80 4.98 -22.98
C LEU A 580 -20.83 4.68 -24.08
N ILE A 581 -21.93 4.00 -23.74
CA ILE A 581 -23.08 3.83 -24.65
C ILE A 581 -23.80 5.17 -24.86
N GLU A 582 -24.03 5.95 -23.81
CA GLU A 582 -24.61 7.30 -23.89
C GLU A 582 -23.74 8.26 -24.72
N LYS A 583 -22.45 8.04 -24.81
CA LYS A 583 -21.49 8.81 -25.62
C LYS A 583 -21.33 8.29 -27.05
N ASP A 584 -22.09 7.28 -27.45
CA ASP A 584 -22.01 6.63 -28.77
C ASP A 584 -20.62 6.05 -29.10
N ILE A 585 -19.84 5.66 -28.08
CA ILE A 585 -18.52 5.02 -28.25
C ILE A 585 -18.65 3.49 -28.34
N ILE A 586 -19.64 2.94 -27.66
CA ILE A 586 -19.93 1.50 -27.61
C ILE A 586 -21.42 1.31 -27.89
N LYS A 587 -21.77 0.31 -28.67
CA LYS A 587 -23.18 -0.09 -28.87
C LYS A 587 -23.43 -1.48 -28.28
N LYS A 588 -24.64 -1.70 -27.78
CA LYS A 588 -25.13 -2.99 -27.31
C LYS A 588 -25.58 -3.84 -28.49
N SER A 589 -25.10 -5.03 -28.61
CA SER A 589 -25.44 -6.00 -29.65
C SER A 589 -26.00 -7.24 -28.98
N ASN A 590 -27.14 -7.74 -29.43
CA ASN A 590 -27.71 -8.98 -28.94
C ASN A 590 -27.13 -10.13 -29.75
N SER A 591 -26.38 -11.03 -29.10
CA SER A 591 -26.05 -12.32 -29.71
C SER A 591 -27.24 -13.29 -29.60
N ASN A 592 -27.36 -14.24 -30.51
CA ASN A 592 -28.44 -15.26 -30.58
C ASN A 592 -28.54 -16.16 -29.32
N GLU A 593 -27.66 -16.02 -28.34
CA GLU A 593 -27.61 -16.84 -27.11
C GLU A 593 -27.70 -15.93 -25.87
N ASN A 594 -28.82 -15.31 -25.58
CA ASN A 594 -29.17 -14.64 -24.31
C ASN A 594 -28.01 -13.86 -23.58
N SER A 595 -26.85 -13.66 -24.20
CA SER A 595 -25.71 -12.94 -23.64
C SER A 595 -25.61 -11.52 -24.22
N VAL A 596 -25.51 -10.55 -23.34
CA VAL A 596 -25.29 -9.15 -23.72
C VAL A 596 -23.88 -9.01 -24.28
N CYS A 597 -23.77 -8.52 -25.52
CA CYS A 597 -22.51 -8.24 -26.18
C CYS A 597 -22.37 -6.76 -26.49
N TYR A 598 -21.14 -6.32 -26.61
CA TYR A 598 -20.80 -4.93 -26.94
C TYR A 598 -19.90 -4.87 -28.16
N GLU A 599 -20.08 -3.81 -28.96
CA GLU A 599 -19.27 -3.52 -30.14
C GLU A 599 -18.80 -2.06 -30.09
N TYR A 600 -17.56 -1.82 -30.53
CA TYR A 600 -16.99 -0.47 -30.61
C TYR A 600 -17.55 0.26 -31.82
N ILE A 601 -17.92 1.55 -31.65
CA ILE A 601 -18.32 2.47 -32.73
C ILE A 601 -17.07 3.28 -33.11
N PRO A 602 -16.56 3.13 -34.38
CA PRO A 602 -15.33 3.80 -34.79
C PRO A 602 -15.45 5.32 -34.91
#